data_5951b6e7b1a486f8c081b37320f0a5c0
#
_entry.id   5951b6e7b1a486f8c081b37320f0a5c0
#
_cell.length_a   1.000
_cell.length_b   1.000
_cell.length_c   1.000
_cell.angle_alpha   90.00
_cell.angle_beta   90.00
_cell.angle_gamma   90.00
#
_symmetry.space_group_name_H-M   'P 1'
#
loop_
_entity.id
_entity.type
_entity.pdbx_description
1 polymer ?
#
loop_
_entity_poly.entity_id
_entity_poly.type
_entity_poly.pdbx_seq_one_letter_code
_entity_poly.pdbx_strand_id
1 'polypeptide(L)'
;MKPAQSGILGVSMSTDTTSSPSAVPWPPLLIAVVLVAAWLAGRFYPLPWPGLDDWPARLVGYGLGLAGIGLMAWATVTFRRAGTTIQSHRGADRLVTDGPFRWRRNPIYIGHVLLLLGLAELTHNIWFVILAVPYGATVHWLAILPEERHLEARFGQAYRDYKERTRRWL
;
A
#
# COMPACT_ATOMS: atom_id res chain seq x y z
N MET A 1 -60.44 -0.82 31.76
CA MET A 1 -59.83 -1.62 30.70
C MET A 1 -58.68 -0.78 30.11
N LYS A 2 -57.43 -1.04 30.50
CA LYS A 2 -56.23 -0.36 30.00
C LYS A 2 -55.61 -1.24 28.89
N PRO A 3 -55.25 -0.69 27.73
CA PRO A 3 -54.49 -1.45 26.75
C PRO A 3 -53.00 -1.48 27.13
N ALA A 4 -52.41 -2.67 26.98
CA ALA A 4 -50.99 -2.96 27.22
C ALA A 4 -50.13 -2.25 26.20
N GLN A 5 -49.10 -1.54 26.69
CA GLN A 5 -48.00 -1.04 25.87
C GLN A 5 -47.01 -2.17 25.62
N SER A 6 -46.94 -2.63 24.39
CA SER A 6 -45.83 -3.49 23.89
C SER A 6 -44.59 -2.65 23.72
N GLY A 7 -43.63 -2.79 24.64
CA GLY A 7 -42.30 -2.20 24.52
C GLY A 7 -41.52 -2.88 23.39
N ILE A 8 -41.31 -2.15 22.28
CA ILE A 8 -40.35 -2.53 21.26
C ILE A 8 -38.99 -2.06 21.78
N LEU A 9 -38.21 -3.01 22.29
CA LEU A 9 -36.76 -2.81 22.53
C LEU A 9 -36.07 -2.60 21.18
N GLY A 10 -35.90 -1.36 20.82
CA GLY A 10 -35.02 -0.97 19.72
C GLY A 10 -33.58 -1.24 20.12
N VAL A 11 -33.05 -2.39 19.71
CA VAL A 11 -31.60 -2.64 19.71
C VAL A 11 -31.02 -1.80 18.64
N SER A 12 -30.58 -0.59 19.01
CA SER A 12 -29.70 0.24 18.19
C SER A 12 -28.35 -0.47 18.11
N MET A 13 -28.17 -1.30 17.09
CA MET A 13 -26.83 -1.70 16.65
C MET A 13 -26.17 -0.48 16.02
N SER A 14 -25.55 0.37 16.84
CA SER A 14 -24.54 1.29 16.38
C SER A 14 -23.34 0.46 15.93
N THR A 15 -23.30 0.08 14.66
CA THR A 15 -22.06 -0.40 14.03
C THR A 15 -21.13 0.80 14.01
N ASP A 16 -20.19 0.80 14.94
CA ASP A 16 -19.12 1.80 15.00
C ASP A 16 -18.18 1.62 13.79
N THR A 17 -18.59 2.20 12.65
CA THR A 17 -17.89 2.13 11.37
C THR A 17 -16.67 3.06 11.31
N THR A 18 -16.33 3.71 12.43
CA THR A 18 -15.22 4.65 12.55
C THR A 18 -13.90 4.02 12.97
N SER A 19 -13.89 2.69 13.26
CA SER A 19 -12.67 2.00 13.63
C SER A 19 -11.70 1.94 12.45
N SER A 20 -10.49 2.47 12.64
CA SER A 20 -9.43 2.38 11.64
C SER A 20 -8.91 0.93 11.55
N PRO A 21 -8.48 0.47 10.36
CA PRO A 21 -8.04 -0.91 10.16
C PRO A 21 -6.76 -1.26 10.93
N SER A 22 -5.99 -0.27 11.37
CA SER A 22 -4.77 -0.47 12.17
C SER A 22 -4.38 0.84 12.86
N ALA A 23 -4.00 0.76 14.13
CA ALA A 23 -3.49 1.91 14.91
C ALA A 23 -2.04 2.28 14.53
N VAL A 24 -1.31 1.41 13.84
CA VAL A 24 0.10 1.57 13.49
C VAL A 24 0.24 1.93 12.01
N PRO A 25 1.03 2.94 11.64
CA PRO A 25 1.32 3.31 10.26
C PRO A 25 2.33 2.33 9.64
N TRP A 26 1.94 1.06 9.49
CA TRP A 26 2.82 -0.02 9.02
C TRP A 26 3.56 0.29 7.71
N PRO A 27 2.90 0.84 6.65
CA PRO A 27 3.57 0.96 5.36
C PRO A 27 4.81 1.86 5.35
N PRO A 28 4.76 3.10 5.88
CA PRO A 28 5.96 3.95 5.90
C PRO A 28 7.05 3.42 6.84
N LEU A 29 6.67 2.76 7.94
CA LEU A 29 7.64 2.14 8.84
C LEU A 29 8.32 0.95 8.18
N LEU A 30 7.57 0.08 7.51
CA LEU A 30 8.10 -1.12 6.85
C LEU A 30 9.08 -0.75 5.73
N ILE A 31 8.76 0.21 4.88
CA ILE A 31 9.68 0.62 3.82
C ILE A 31 10.95 1.24 4.39
N ALA A 32 10.85 2.07 5.43
CA ALA A 32 12.01 2.64 6.10
C ALA A 32 12.93 1.55 6.70
N VAL A 33 12.35 0.57 7.37
CA VAL A 33 13.09 -0.57 7.93
C VAL A 33 13.80 -1.36 6.81
N VAL A 34 13.11 -1.64 5.71
CA VAL A 34 13.70 -2.37 4.57
C VAL A 34 14.84 -1.60 3.93
N LEU A 35 14.69 -0.29 3.73
CA LEU A 35 15.76 0.55 3.17
C LEU A 35 17.01 0.53 4.05
N VAL A 36 16.85 0.70 5.36
CA VAL A 36 17.96 0.68 6.32
C VAL A 36 18.58 -0.72 6.39
N ALA A 37 17.77 -1.77 6.48
CA ALA A 37 18.23 -3.15 6.55
C ALA A 37 19.00 -3.56 5.29
N ALA A 38 18.51 -3.21 4.09
CA ALA A 38 19.20 -3.49 2.84
C ALA A 38 20.54 -2.76 2.74
N TRP A 39 20.57 -1.48 3.17
CA TRP A 39 21.81 -0.70 3.19
C TRP A 39 22.83 -1.29 4.17
N LEU A 40 22.43 -1.61 5.39
CA LEU A 40 23.29 -2.24 6.41
C LEU A 40 23.78 -3.62 5.94
N ALA A 41 22.88 -4.45 5.41
CA ALA A 41 23.26 -5.76 4.89
C ALA A 41 24.28 -5.66 3.75
N GLY A 42 24.09 -4.72 2.82
CA GLY A 42 25.07 -4.45 1.76
C GLY A 42 26.42 -3.95 2.30
N ARG A 43 26.41 -3.19 3.40
CA ARG A 43 27.64 -2.69 4.03
C ARG A 43 28.43 -3.73 4.79
N PHE A 44 27.75 -4.63 5.53
CA PHE A 44 28.38 -5.60 6.43
C PHE A 44 28.47 -7.00 5.84
N TYR A 45 27.58 -7.34 4.90
CA TYR A 45 27.49 -8.66 4.26
C TYR A 45 27.35 -8.48 2.74
N PRO A 46 28.37 -7.89 2.05
CA PRO A 46 28.29 -7.66 0.62
C PRO A 46 28.18 -8.99 -0.14
N LEU A 47 27.18 -9.07 -1.00
CA LEU A 47 27.01 -10.17 -1.93
C LEU A 47 27.37 -9.71 -3.34
N PRO A 48 27.86 -10.60 -4.22
CA PRO A 48 28.17 -10.24 -5.59
C PRO A 48 26.92 -9.78 -6.32
N TRP A 49 27.05 -8.71 -7.10
CA TRP A 49 26.00 -8.22 -7.95
C TRP A 49 25.82 -9.12 -9.17
N PRO A 50 24.65 -9.72 -9.42
CA PRO A 50 24.44 -10.61 -10.55
C PRO A 50 24.08 -9.89 -11.85
N GLY A 51 23.81 -8.58 -11.78
CA GLY A 51 23.41 -7.76 -12.92
C GLY A 51 24.63 -7.24 -13.73
N LEU A 52 24.32 -6.53 -14.80
CA LEU A 52 25.35 -5.86 -15.62
C LEU A 52 25.75 -4.54 -14.96
N ASP A 53 27.03 -4.16 -15.11
CA ASP A 53 27.54 -2.86 -14.70
C ASP A 53 27.85 -2.02 -15.95
N ASP A 54 26.82 -1.78 -16.75
CA ASP A 54 26.92 -0.99 -17.97
C ASP A 54 25.91 0.18 -17.96
N TRP A 55 26.08 1.05 -18.94
CA TRP A 55 25.21 2.22 -19.07
C TRP A 55 23.71 1.88 -19.28
N PRO A 56 23.32 0.89 -20.09
CA PRO A 56 21.93 0.48 -20.22
C PRO A 56 21.32 -0.01 -18.91
N ALA A 57 22.04 -0.82 -18.13
CA ALA A 57 21.56 -1.32 -16.84
C ALA A 57 21.32 -0.16 -15.85
N ARG A 58 22.23 0.81 -15.79
CA ARG A 58 22.04 2.02 -14.97
C ARG A 58 20.84 2.85 -15.40
N LEU A 59 20.58 2.97 -16.70
CA LEU A 59 19.35 3.63 -17.18
C LEU A 59 18.10 2.91 -16.71
N VAL A 60 18.08 1.58 -16.71
CA VAL A 60 16.97 0.80 -16.15
C VAL A 60 16.80 1.09 -14.66
N GLY A 61 17.88 1.12 -13.88
CA GLY A 61 17.85 1.47 -12.46
C GLY A 61 17.26 2.86 -12.21
N TYR A 62 17.72 3.87 -12.93
CA TYR A 62 17.15 5.22 -12.86
C TYR A 62 15.68 5.22 -13.27
N GLY A 63 15.32 4.54 -14.36
CA GLY A 63 13.96 4.44 -14.84
C GLY A 63 13.01 3.82 -13.81
N LEU A 64 13.41 2.70 -13.20
CA LEU A 64 12.64 2.04 -12.15
C LEU A 64 12.48 2.93 -10.91
N GLY A 65 13.56 3.54 -10.44
CA GLY A 65 13.54 4.43 -9.28
C GLY A 65 12.63 5.64 -9.50
N LEU A 66 12.78 6.32 -10.64
CA LEU A 66 11.96 7.48 -11.00
C LEU A 66 10.48 7.09 -11.22
N ALA A 67 10.21 5.96 -11.87
CA ALA A 67 8.85 5.44 -12.03
C ALA A 67 8.20 5.12 -10.68
N GLY A 68 8.95 4.53 -9.75
CA GLY A 68 8.49 4.27 -8.39
C GLY A 68 8.14 5.56 -7.64
N ILE A 69 9.03 6.55 -7.64
CA ILE A 69 8.79 7.86 -7.02
C ILE A 69 7.61 8.58 -7.70
N GLY A 70 7.55 8.59 -9.02
CA GLY A 70 6.48 9.21 -9.78
C GLY A 70 5.11 8.58 -9.48
N LEU A 71 5.05 7.24 -9.40
CA LEU A 71 3.83 6.52 -9.07
C LEU A 71 3.34 6.82 -7.65
N MET A 72 4.25 6.87 -6.68
CA MET A 72 3.92 7.24 -5.30
C MET A 72 3.44 8.69 -5.22
N ALA A 73 4.12 9.62 -5.89
CA ALA A 73 3.73 11.02 -5.94
C ALA A 73 2.34 11.18 -6.57
N TRP A 74 2.09 10.51 -7.70
CA TRP A 74 0.78 10.55 -8.36
C TRP A 74 -0.34 10.00 -7.49
N ALA A 75 -0.13 8.86 -6.84
CA ALA A 75 -1.11 8.29 -5.89
C ALA A 75 -1.38 9.24 -4.72
N THR A 76 -0.32 9.85 -4.16
CA THR A 76 -0.41 10.83 -3.07
C THR A 76 -1.21 12.07 -3.47
N VAL A 77 -0.93 12.63 -4.65
CA VAL A 77 -1.67 13.79 -5.18
C VAL A 77 -3.14 13.43 -5.41
N THR A 78 -3.42 12.22 -5.91
CA THR A 78 -4.79 11.74 -6.13
C THR A 78 -5.57 11.66 -4.81
N PHE A 79 -4.98 11.10 -3.74
CA PHE A 79 -5.61 11.10 -2.41
C PHE A 79 -5.87 12.53 -1.88
N ARG A 80 -4.88 13.41 -1.98
CA ARG A 80 -5.05 14.81 -1.54
C ARG A 80 -6.17 15.53 -2.28
N ARG A 81 -6.27 15.34 -3.60
CA ARG A 81 -7.33 15.93 -4.42
C ARG A 81 -8.72 15.36 -4.09
N ALA A 82 -8.79 14.10 -3.67
CA ALA A 82 -10.02 13.46 -3.24
C ALA A 82 -10.46 13.90 -1.81
N GLY A 83 -9.66 14.70 -1.11
CA GLY A 83 -9.95 15.15 0.26
C GLY A 83 -9.89 14.04 1.30
N THR A 84 -9.21 12.93 0.99
CA THR A 84 -9.05 11.80 1.91
C THR A 84 -7.59 11.61 2.31
N THR A 85 -7.35 10.90 3.40
CA THR A 85 -6.01 10.67 3.93
C THR A 85 -5.38 9.41 3.32
N ILE A 86 -4.05 9.46 3.09
CA ILE A 86 -3.24 8.33 2.63
C ILE A 86 -3.08 7.28 3.75
N GLN A 87 -3.42 7.65 4.98
CA GLN A 87 -3.10 6.85 6.15
C GLN A 87 -4.14 5.73 6.34
N SER A 88 -3.74 4.49 6.07
CA SER A 88 -4.53 3.28 6.26
C SER A 88 -5.12 3.14 7.69
N HIS A 89 -4.52 3.80 8.68
CA HIS A 89 -4.97 3.77 10.07
C HIS A 89 -6.07 4.80 10.41
N ARG A 90 -6.45 5.69 9.49
CA ARG A 90 -7.50 6.71 9.72
C ARG A 90 -8.80 6.44 8.97
N GLY A 91 -9.08 5.26 8.52
CA GLY A 91 -10.30 4.95 7.75
C GLY A 91 -10.51 5.86 6.52
N ALA A 92 -10.92 5.30 5.40
CA ALA A 92 -11.16 6.08 4.19
C ALA A 92 -12.53 6.76 4.25
N ASP A 93 -12.58 8.10 4.17
CA ASP A 93 -13.86 8.83 4.10
C ASP A 93 -14.49 8.74 2.71
N ARG A 94 -13.70 8.45 1.69
CA ARG A 94 -14.11 8.33 0.30
C ARG A 94 -13.37 7.22 -0.41
N LEU A 95 -14.07 6.45 -1.23
CA LEU A 95 -13.46 5.46 -2.12
C LEU A 95 -12.81 6.18 -3.31
N VAL A 96 -11.48 6.12 -3.39
CA VAL A 96 -10.70 6.73 -4.47
C VAL A 96 -10.44 5.69 -5.55
N THR A 97 -10.95 5.93 -6.75
CA THR A 97 -10.84 5.04 -7.92
C THR A 97 -10.18 5.72 -9.12
N ASP A 98 -9.76 6.96 -8.95
CA ASP A 98 -9.18 7.80 -10.00
C ASP A 98 -7.64 7.71 -10.04
N GLY A 99 -7.05 8.36 -11.05
CA GLY A 99 -5.60 8.40 -11.21
C GLY A 99 -4.99 7.00 -11.33
N PRO A 100 -3.91 6.67 -10.60
CA PRO A 100 -3.27 5.36 -10.67
C PRO A 100 -4.16 4.25 -10.10
N PHE A 101 -5.14 4.59 -9.23
CA PHE A 101 -6.10 3.64 -8.65
C PHE A 101 -7.08 3.10 -9.67
N ARG A 102 -7.23 3.74 -10.83
CA ARG A 102 -8.07 3.25 -11.93
C ARG A 102 -7.59 1.88 -12.47
N TRP A 103 -6.31 1.61 -12.38
CA TRP A 103 -5.72 0.38 -12.93
C TRP A 103 -5.26 -0.59 -11.84
N ARG A 104 -4.71 -0.06 -10.74
CA ARG A 104 -4.14 -0.85 -9.64
C ARG A 104 -4.62 -0.34 -8.30
N ARG A 105 -5.01 -1.26 -7.41
CA ARG A 105 -5.52 -0.89 -6.08
C ARG A 105 -4.43 -0.40 -5.13
N ASN A 106 -3.19 -0.82 -5.36
CA ASN A 106 -2.07 -0.55 -4.46
C ASN A 106 -0.87 0.13 -5.14
N PRO A 107 -1.06 1.28 -5.84
CA PRO A 107 0.01 1.91 -6.62
C PRO A 107 1.18 2.37 -5.75
N ILE A 108 0.97 2.76 -4.50
CA ILE A 108 2.03 3.19 -3.58
C ILE A 108 2.99 2.02 -3.30
N TYR A 109 2.47 0.82 -3.04
CA TYR A 109 3.31 -0.35 -2.74
C TYR A 109 4.05 -0.87 -3.99
N ILE A 110 3.45 -0.76 -5.16
CA ILE A 110 4.14 -0.98 -6.44
C ILE A 110 5.29 0.03 -6.56
N GLY A 111 5.06 1.29 -6.25
CA GLY A 111 6.09 2.33 -6.24
C GLY A 111 7.25 2.02 -5.29
N HIS A 112 6.99 1.47 -4.10
CA HIS A 112 8.02 1.03 -3.17
C HIS A 112 8.89 -0.11 -3.76
N VAL A 113 8.26 -1.11 -4.38
CA VAL A 113 8.99 -2.21 -5.02
C VAL A 113 9.86 -1.70 -6.17
N LEU A 114 9.33 -0.83 -7.04
CA LEU A 114 10.09 -0.22 -8.12
C LEU A 114 11.28 0.60 -7.60
N LEU A 115 11.09 1.35 -6.51
CA LEU A 115 12.16 2.10 -5.87
C LEU A 115 13.25 1.16 -5.33
N LEU A 116 12.89 0.07 -4.66
CA LEU A 116 13.86 -0.92 -4.16
C LEU A 116 14.66 -1.55 -5.30
N LEU A 117 14.01 -1.92 -6.41
CA LEU A 117 14.69 -2.46 -7.58
C LEU A 117 15.59 -1.43 -8.24
N GLY A 118 15.16 -0.17 -8.34
CA GLY A 118 15.99 0.92 -8.82
C GLY A 118 17.24 1.16 -7.97
N LEU A 119 17.08 1.16 -6.64
CA LEU A 119 18.19 1.28 -5.69
C LEU A 119 19.14 0.09 -5.76
N ALA A 120 18.63 -1.14 -5.95
CA ALA A 120 19.46 -2.32 -6.12
C ALA A 120 20.43 -2.16 -7.30
N GLU A 121 19.90 -1.76 -8.46
CA GLU A 121 20.69 -1.54 -9.67
C GLU A 121 21.69 -0.39 -9.52
N LEU A 122 21.25 0.73 -8.97
CA LEU A 122 22.09 1.92 -8.82
C LEU A 122 23.23 1.75 -7.81
N THR A 123 23.01 0.92 -6.79
CA THR A 123 23.99 0.71 -5.71
C THR A 123 24.73 -0.61 -5.83
N HIS A 124 24.39 -1.45 -6.80
CA HIS A 124 24.86 -2.84 -6.95
C HIS A 124 24.70 -3.66 -5.66
N ASN A 125 23.59 -3.39 -4.95
CA ASN A 125 23.30 -4.03 -3.69
C ASN A 125 22.10 -4.96 -3.81
N ILE A 126 22.35 -6.24 -3.95
CA ILE A 126 21.33 -7.30 -4.14
C ILE A 126 20.35 -7.41 -2.94
N TRP A 127 20.73 -6.90 -1.76
CA TRP A 127 19.88 -6.95 -0.58
C TRP A 127 18.57 -6.17 -0.76
N PHE A 128 18.56 -5.11 -1.57
CA PHE A 128 17.32 -4.42 -1.93
C PHE A 128 16.34 -5.34 -2.68
N VAL A 129 16.83 -6.21 -3.57
CA VAL A 129 16.01 -7.19 -4.28
C VAL A 129 15.55 -8.29 -3.32
N ILE A 130 16.49 -8.85 -2.52
CA ILE A 130 16.19 -9.91 -1.57
C ILE A 130 15.13 -9.48 -0.58
N LEU A 131 15.24 -8.26 -0.04
CA LEU A 131 14.30 -7.75 0.96
C LEU A 131 13.00 -7.19 0.34
N ALA A 132 12.96 -6.90 -0.96
CA ALA A 132 11.71 -6.51 -1.62
C ALA A 132 10.65 -7.62 -1.58
N VAL A 133 11.06 -8.90 -1.63
CA VAL A 133 10.15 -10.05 -1.58
C VAL A 133 9.42 -10.15 -0.23
N PRO A 134 10.12 -10.29 0.92
CA PRO A 134 9.45 -10.31 2.22
C PRO A 134 8.74 -9.00 2.53
N TYR A 135 9.22 -7.85 2.05
CA TYR A 135 8.51 -6.58 2.13
C TYR A 135 7.13 -6.66 1.48
N GLY A 136 7.07 -7.10 0.20
CA GLY A 136 5.81 -7.25 -0.52
C GLY A 136 4.84 -8.20 0.17
N ALA A 137 5.33 -9.34 0.67
CA ALA A 137 4.55 -10.28 1.44
C ALA A 137 4.01 -9.66 2.74
N THR A 138 4.87 -9.01 3.52
CA THR A 138 4.49 -8.38 4.80
C THR A 138 3.45 -7.29 4.59
N VAL A 139 3.65 -6.39 3.63
CA VAL A 139 2.67 -5.35 3.27
C VAL A 139 1.36 -5.96 2.80
N HIS A 140 1.41 -7.06 2.03
CA HIS A 140 0.21 -7.75 1.58
C HIS A 140 -0.67 -8.19 2.76
N TRP A 141 -0.08 -8.83 3.76
CA TRP A 141 -0.85 -9.36 4.89
C TRP A 141 -1.17 -8.32 5.96
N LEU A 142 -0.25 -7.42 6.28
CA LEU A 142 -0.42 -6.47 7.39
C LEU A 142 -1.09 -5.16 6.99
N ALA A 143 -1.06 -4.79 5.72
CA ALA A 143 -1.64 -3.53 5.25
C ALA A 143 -2.76 -3.76 4.23
N ILE A 144 -2.48 -4.44 3.10
CA ILE A 144 -3.42 -4.52 1.98
C ILE A 144 -4.67 -5.32 2.34
N LEU A 145 -4.54 -6.51 2.91
CA LEU A 145 -5.71 -7.34 3.24
C LEU A 145 -6.62 -6.71 4.31
N PRO A 146 -6.11 -6.15 5.41
CA PRO A 146 -6.95 -5.42 6.37
C PRO A 146 -7.63 -4.21 5.74
N GLU A 147 -6.92 -3.43 4.91
CA GLU A 147 -7.48 -2.27 4.22
C GLU A 147 -8.59 -2.67 3.23
N GLU A 148 -8.39 -3.71 2.42
CA GLU A 148 -9.42 -4.23 1.51
C GLU A 148 -10.67 -4.67 2.26
N ARG A 149 -10.53 -5.36 3.41
CA ARG A 149 -11.67 -5.76 4.25
C ARG A 149 -12.41 -4.54 4.82
N HIS A 150 -11.67 -3.55 5.29
CA HIS A 150 -12.25 -2.31 5.80
C HIS A 150 -13.01 -1.54 4.71
N LEU A 151 -12.41 -1.41 3.51
CA LEU A 151 -13.05 -0.74 2.37
C LEU A 151 -14.30 -1.49 1.91
N GLU A 152 -14.27 -2.82 1.89
CA GLU A 152 -15.43 -3.64 1.52
C GLU A 152 -16.56 -3.52 2.56
N ALA A 153 -16.23 -3.51 3.85
CA ALA A 153 -17.21 -3.29 4.91
C ALA A 153 -17.83 -1.88 4.84
N ARG A 154 -17.05 -0.86 4.51
CA ARG A 154 -17.49 0.53 4.47
C ARG A 154 -18.25 0.90 3.21
N PHE A 155 -17.79 0.45 2.04
CA PHE A 155 -18.33 0.86 0.73
C PHE A 155 -19.16 -0.23 0.03
N GLY A 156 -19.22 -1.42 0.59
CA GLY A 156 -20.08 -2.51 0.12
C GLY A 156 -19.93 -2.82 -1.37
N GLN A 157 -21.03 -2.75 -2.11
CA GLN A 157 -21.08 -3.09 -3.54
C GLN A 157 -20.16 -2.21 -4.39
N ALA A 158 -20.04 -0.92 -4.09
CA ALA A 158 -19.17 0.00 -4.84
C ALA A 158 -17.70 -0.44 -4.81
N TYR A 159 -17.24 -0.98 -3.66
CA TYR A 159 -15.89 -1.52 -3.57
C TYR A 159 -15.75 -2.86 -4.30
N ARG A 160 -16.75 -3.74 -4.28
CA ARG A 160 -16.74 -5.00 -5.04
C ARG A 160 -16.65 -4.75 -6.54
N ASP A 161 -17.46 -3.85 -7.07
CA ASP A 161 -17.42 -3.44 -8.49
C ASP A 161 -16.05 -2.85 -8.88
N TYR A 162 -15.42 -2.12 -7.97
CA TYR A 162 -14.07 -1.60 -8.15
C TYR A 162 -13.02 -2.72 -8.16
N LYS A 163 -13.15 -3.73 -7.27
CA LYS A 163 -12.26 -4.91 -7.23
C LYS A 163 -12.30 -5.71 -8.53
N GLU A 164 -13.45 -5.86 -9.14
CA GLU A 164 -13.61 -6.61 -10.39
C GLU A 164 -12.91 -5.96 -11.58
N ARG A 165 -12.84 -4.63 -11.60
CA ARG A 165 -12.23 -3.83 -12.67
C ARG A 165 -10.75 -3.56 -12.49
N THR A 166 -10.19 -3.86 -11.33
CA THR A 166 -8.81 -3.49 -10.99
C THR A 166 -8.04 -4.66 -10.42
N ARG A 167 -6.72 -4.63 -10.60
CA ARG A 167 -5.84 -5.66 -10.01
C ARG A 167 -5.22 -5.16 -8.71
N ARG A 168 -4.88 -6.11 -7.82
CA ARG A 168 -4.27 -5.81 -6.54
C ARG A 168 -2.82 -5.34 -6.70
N TRP A 169 -2.05 -6.05 -7.54
CA TRP A 169 -0.65 -5.79 -7.81
C TRP A 169 -0.43 -5.48 -9.30
N LEU A 170 -0.06 -6.45 -10.10
CA LEU A 170 0.30 -6.33 -11.52
C LEU A 170 -0.78 -6.93 -12.44
#